data_9dc7ed8177a2ca10704bd2d68ffa2ef7
#
_entry.id   9dc7ed8177a2ca10704bd2d68ffa2ef7
#
_cell.length_a   1.000
_cell.length_b   1.000
_cell.length_c   1.000
_cell.angle_alpha   90.00
_cell.angle_beta   90.00
_cell.angle_gamma   90.00
#
_symmetry.space_group_name_H-M   'P 1'
#
loop_
_entity.id
_entity.type
_entity.pdbx_description
1 polymer ?
#
loop_
_entity_poly.entity_id
_entity_poly.type
_entity_poly.pdbx_seq_one_letter_code
_entity_poly.pdbx_strand_id
1 'polypeptide(L)'
;MKVSKIVAATDFSSASEIAVQQAAWIAAGNAASHFEIVHALPPGPPEALRQLLAGAGLDDAHWQGLAAQRLSEFVDRVLPAGPPAGQHIVHGKPAAALAAWAHATAADLLVLGAHGEHPLFDLFVGSTVHQLLRLSPVPVLLVKRPQPEHYRRVLIATDFSPAAEEAAAKVAELLPEAELHLLHVFEIPHERQLYYAGCEAETVEHYRALGEQAARQRMQRLIAGLPQPARYRGHVEPGYPPQRIKRRLAEDGAELLVVGAHRRSPLETLLLGSVAAHLVNEAASDLLLISSLADAPDR
;
A
#
# COMPACT_ATOMS: atom_id res chain seq x y z
N MET A 1 14.17 -8.76 -7.90
CA MET A 1 14.12 -7.78 -9.04
C MET A 1 14.47 -6.43 -8.44
N LYS A 2 15.44 -5.70 -8.98
CA LYS A 2 15.83 -4.40 -8.40
C LYS A 2 14.72 -3.39 -8.66
N VAL A 3 14.29 -2.64 -7.64
CA VAL A 3 13.32 -1.55 -7.80
C VAL A 3 13.96 -0.46 -8.65
N SER A 4 13.41 -0.23 -9.83
CA SER A 4 13.99 0.67 -10.83
C SER A 4 13.14 1.91 -11.09
N LYS A 5 11.82 1.82 -10.91
CA LYS A 5 10.90 2.89 -11.21
C LYS A 5 9.88 3.12 -10.09
N ILE A 6 9.90 4.33 -9.53
CA ILE A 6 8.96 4.76 -8.49
C ILE A 6 8.15 5.94 -9.02
N VAL A 7 6.83 5.85 -8.86
CA VAL A 7 5.88 6.90 -9.22
C VAL A 7 5.22 7.44 -7.95
N ALA A 8 5.29 8.74 -7.72
CA ALA A 8 4.56 9.42 -6.65
C ALA A 8 3.39 10.22 -7.22
N ALA A 9 2.20 10.03 -6.69
CA ALA A 9 1.03 10.80 -7.08
C ALA A 9 0.85 12.03 -6.17
N THR A 10 0.46 13.16 -6.77
CA THR A 10 0.16 14.38 -6.02
C THR A 10 -1.16 15.03 -6.45
N ASP A 11 -1.89 15.54 -5.48
CA ASP A 11 -3.01 16.47 -5.63
C ASP A 11 -2.68 17.84 -5.05
N PHE A 12 -1.39 18.08 -4.76
CA PHE A 12 -0.83 19.27 -4.13
C PHE A 12 -1.21 19.48 -2.66
N SER A 13 -1.88 18.52 -2.02
CA SER A 13 -2.18 18.54 -0.59
C SER A 13 -0.93 18.28 0.27
N SER A 14 -1.00 18.66 1.55
CA SER A 14 0.06 18.36 2.53
C SER A 14 0.31 16.85 2.69
N ALA A 15 -0.71 16.02 2.57
CA ALA A 15 -0.57 14.58 2.59
C ALA A 15 0.21 14.07 1.38
N SER A 16 -0.01 14.63 0.19
CA SER A 16 0.75 14.28 -1.00
C SER A 16 2.20 14.79 -0.95
N GLU A 17 2.46 15.92 -0.26
CA GLU A 17 3.84 16.39 -0.01
C GLU A 17 4.65 15.34 0.77
N ILE A 18 4.09 14.84 1.87
CA ILE A 18 4.71 13.80 2.70
C ILE A 18 4.94 12.53 1.87
N ALA A 19 3.97 12.14 1.05
CA ALA A 19 4.07 10.96 0.18
C ALA A 19 5.17 11.10 -0.87
N VAL A 20 5.31 12.28 -1.48
CA VAL A 20 6.37 12.57 -2.46
C VAL A 20 7.75 12.54 -1.79
N GLN A 21 7.89 13.10 -0.59
CA GLN A 21 9.14 13.02 0.18
C GLN A 21 9.52 11.58 0.50
N GLN A 22 8.56 10.78 0.98
CA GLN A 22 8.79 9.36 1.28
C GLN A 22 9.19 8.58 0.03
N ALA A 23 8.54 8.83 -1.11
CA ALA A 23 8.88 8.22 -2.39
C ALA A 23 10.31 8.58 -2.84
N ALA A 24 10.73 9.83 -2.65
CA ALA A 24 12.07 10.29 -2.98
C ALA A 24 13.15 9.58 -2.14
N TRP A 25 12.92 9.37 -0.84
CA TRP A 25 13.83 8.62 0.03
C TRP A 25 13.93 7.15 -0.40
N ILE A 26 12.81 6.51 -0.72
CA ILE A 26 12.81 5.13 -1.22
C ILE A 26 13.55 5.06 -2.56
N ALA A 27 13.36 6.04 -3.46
CA ALA A 27 14.05 6.09 -4.74
C ALA A 27 15.58 6.24 -4.55
N ALA A 28 16.01 7.11 -3.68
CA ALA A 28 17.42 7.31 -3.36
C ALA A 28 18.04 6.05 -2.73
N GLY A 29 17.38 5.44 -1.74
CA GLY A 29 17.85 4.23 -1.06
C GLY A 29 17.97 3.00 -1.95
N ASN A 30 17.17 2.92 -3.02
CA ASN A 30 17.23 1.85 -4.02
C ASN A 30 18.11 2.16 -5.23
N ALA A 31 18.69 3.37 -5.31
CA ALA A 31 19.33 3.88 -6.51
C ALA A 31 18.42 3.66 -7.75
N ALA A 32 17.12 3.99 -7.58
CA ALA A 32 16.13 3.86 -8.64
C ALA A 32 16.53 4.71 -9.84
N SER A 33 16.48 4.11 -11.03
CA SER A 33 16.87 4.80 -12.26
C SER A 33 15.84 5.83 -12.72
N HIS A 34 14.59 5.67 -12.28
CA HIS A 34 13.49 6.54 -12.64
C HIS A 34 12.63 6.87 -11.42
N PHE A 35 12.51 8.16 -11.13
CA PHE A 35 11.57 8.70 -10.16
C PHE A 35 10.66 9.70 -10.86
N GLU A 36 9.36 9.52 -10.75
CA GLU A 36 8.36 10.35 -11.41
C GLU A 36 7.33 10.88 -10.41
N ILE A 37 6.95 12.14 -10.59
CA ILE A 37 5.84 12.77 -9.85
C ILE A 37 4.72 13.05 -10.83
N VAL A 38 3.53 12.53 -10.52
CA VAL A 38 2.39 12.53 -11.43
C VAL A 38 1.21 13.22 -10.79
N HIS A 39 0.66 14.22 -11.50
CA HIS A 39 -0.61 14.84 -11.16
C HIS A 39 -1.70 14.38 -12.13
N ALA A 40 -2.85 13.94 -11.60
CA ALA A 40 -4.00 13.57 -12.41
C ALA A 40 -4.96 14.76 -12.53
N LEU A 41 -5.05 15.32 -13.73
CA LEU A 41 -5.99 16.40 -14.05
C LEU A 41 -7.37 15.78 -14.35
N PRO A 42 -8.39 16.08 -13.53
CA PRO A 42 -9.75 15.58 -13.78
C PRO A 42 -10.27 16.00 -15.16
N PRO A 43 -11.25 15.28 -15.72
CA PRO A 43 -11.92 15.73 -16.94
C PRO A 43 -12.41 17.16 -16.78
N GLY A 44 -12.15 17.98 -17.80
CA GLY A 44 -12.56 19.39 -17.82
C GLY A 44 -14.07 19.58 -17.63
N PRO A 45 -14.52 20.82 -17.50
CA PRO A 45 -15.94 21.15 -17.33
C PRO A 45 -16.77 20.63 -18.52
N PRO A 46 -18.11 20.50 -18.34
CA PRO A 46 -19.02 20.15 -19.44
C PRO A 46 -18.81 21.02 -20.67
N GLU A 47 -19.04 20.46 -21.86
CA GLU A 47 -18.76 21.11 -23.16
C GLU A 47 -19.33 22.55 -23.26
N ALA A 48 -20.54 22.77 -22.79
CA ALA A 48 -21.17 24.12 -22.79
C ALA A 48 -20.36 25.15 -21.98
N LEU A 49 -19.81 24.75 -20.83
CA LEU A 49 -18.96 25.61 -20.01
C LEU A 49 -17.57 25.77 -20.62
N ARG A 50 -17.05 24.72 -21.25
CA ARG A 50 -15.79 24.74 -21.96
C ARG A 50 -15.76 25.73 -23.10
N GLN A 51 -16.85 25.83 -23.89
CA GLN A 51 -16.99 26.79 -24.98
C GLN A 51 -17.04 28.25 -24.45
N LEU A 52 -17.71 28.49 -23.33
CA LEU A 52 -17.70 29.81 -22.67
C LEU A 52 -16.33 30.21 -22.18
N LEU A 53 -15.59 29.26 -21.58
CA LEU A 53 -14.23 29.49 -21.06
C LEU A 53 -13.21 29.67 -22.19
N ALA A 54 -13.33 28.93 -23.29
CA ALA A 54 -12.48 29.08 -24.46
C ALA A 54 -12.61 30.51 -25.09
N GLY A 55 -13.81 31.08 -25.11
CA GLY A 55 -14.04 32.48 -25.53
C GLY A 55 -13.32 33.51 -24.65
N ALA A 56 -12.97 33.15 -23.43
CA ALA A 56 -12.16 33.94 -22.49
C ALA A 56 -10.66 33.60 -22.51
N GLY A 57 -10.20 32.75 -23.44
CA GLY A 57 -8.81 32.27 -23.51
C GLY A 57 -8.45 31.21 -22.50
N LEU A 58 -9.44 30.60 -21.84
CA LEU A 58 -9.27 29.56 -20.81
C LEU A 58 -9.59 28.19 -21.44
N ASP A 59 -8.82 27.83 -22.44
CA ASP A 59 -8.89 26.54 -23.13
C ASP A 59 -8.16 25.41 -22.40
N ASP A 60 -8.23 24.20 -22.93
CA ASP A 60 -7.58 23.01 -22.35
C ASP A 60 -6.05 23.18 -22.28
N ALA A 61 -5.43 23.90 -23.24
CA ALA A 61 -3.99 24.16 -23.24
C ALA A 61 -3.59 25.11 -22.10
N HIS A 62 -4.42 26.11 -21.82
CA HIS A 62 -4.22 26.99 -20.66
C HIS A 62 -4.28 26.23 -19.32
N TRP A 63 -5.28 25.36 -19.14
CA TRP A 63 -5.38 24.52 -17.94
C TRP A 63 -4.22 23.57 -17.76
N GLN A 64 -3.76 22.94 -18.85
CA GLN A 64 -2.56 22.10 -18.83
C GLN A 64 -1.31 22.89 -18.44
N GLY A 65 -1.14 24.08 -18.99
CA GLY A 65 -0.01 24.97 -18.67
C GLY A 65 0.01 25.36 -17.19
N LEU A 66 -1.15 25.73 -16.62
CA LEU A 66 -1.28 26.03 -15.20
C LEU A 66 -0.98 24.82 -14.31
N ALA A 67 -1.49 23.65 -14.67
CA ALA A 67 -1.22 22.41 -13.92
C ALA A 67 0.26 22.06 -13.96
N ALA A 68 0.93 22.19 -15.11
CA ALA A 68 2.35 21.92 -15.25
C ALA A 68 3.21 22.91 -14.45
N GLN A 69 2.86 24.20 -14.48
CA GLN A 69 3.54 25.21 -13.66
C GLN A 69 3.37 24.90 -12.16
N ARG A 70 2.15 24.61 -11.72
CA ARG A 70 1.85 24.26 -10.31
C ARG A 70 2.61 23.02 -9.87
N LEU A 71 2.73 22.02 -10.76
CA LEU A 71 3.50 20.81 -10.48
C LEU A 71 5.00 21.14 -10.33
N SER A 72 5.56 21.96 -11.19
CA SER A 72 6.96 22.38 -11.07
C SER A 72 7.22 23.13 -9.76
N GLU A 73 6.39 24.12 -9.43
CA GLU A 73 6.49 24.89 -8.19
C GLU A 73 6.36 23.97 -6.94
N PHE A 74 5.47 22.98 -7.02
CA PHE A 74 5.29 21.98 -5.97
C PHE A 74 6.56 21.13 -5.79
N VAL A 75 7.14 20.62 -6.87
CA VAL A 75 8.35 19.79 -6.83
C VAL A 75 9.53 20.58 -6.29
N ASP A 76 9.75 21.80 -6.76
CA ASP A 76 10.84 22.66 -6.29
C ASP A 76 10.74 22.97 -4.79
N ARG A 77 9.50 23.11 -4.28
CA ARG A 77 9.23 23.37 -2.86
C ARG A 77 9.41 22.12 -1.99
N VAL A 78 8.94 20.96 -2.47
CA VAL A 78 8.89 19.71 -1.68
C VAL A 78 10.22 18.97 -1.71
N LEU A 79 10.96 19.07 -2.81
CA LEU A 79 12.21 18.35 -3.05
C LEU A 79 13.35 19.31 -3.50
N PRO A 80 13.70 20.35 -2.72
CA PRO A 80 14.68 21.36 -3.15
C PRO A 80 16.09 20.78 -3.39
N ALA A 81 16.42 19.66 -2.81
CA ALA A 81 17.69 18.93 -2.97
C ALA A 81 17.45 17.42 -3.20
N GLY A 82 16.25 17.05 -3.67
CA GLY A 82 15.89 15.67 -3.91
C GLY A 82 16.50 15.07 -5.18
N PRO A 83 16.27 13.77 -5.42
CA PRO A 83 16.66 13.13 -6.66
C PRO A 83 15.93 13.77 -7.85
N PRO A 84 16.55 13.76 -9.06
CA PRO A 84 15.87 14.21 -10.27
C PRO A 84 14.54 13.46 -10.46
N ALA A 85 13.45 14.21 -10.64
CA ALA A 85 12.14 13.66 -10.81
C ALA A 85 11.52 14.05 -12.17
N GLY A 86 11.04 13.08 -12.93
CA GLY A 86 10.17 13.33 -14.08
C GLY A 86 8.84 13.91 -13.60
N GLN A 87 8.31 14.90 -14.30
CA GLN A 87 7.04 15.55 -13.95
C GLN A 87 6.02 15.28 -15.05
N HIS A 88 4.86 14.73 -14.68
CA HIS A 88 3.84 14.32 -15.65
C HIS A 88 2.43 14.76 -15.22
N ILE A 89 1.67 15.21 -16.20
CA ILE A 89 0.23 15.46 -16.07
C ILE A 89 -0.51 14.35 -16.84
N VAL A 90 -1.38 13.62 -16.17
CA VAL A 90 -2.25 12.61 -16.79
C VAL A 90 -3.69 13.07 -16.74
N HIS A 91 -4.47 12.73 -17.78
CA HIS A 91 -5.85 13.18 -17.90
C HIS A 91 -6.83 12.08 -17.57
N GLY A 92 -7.89 12.41 -16.83
CA GLY A 92 -8.99 11.50 -16.54
C GLY A 92 -9.36 11.43 -15.06
N LYS A 93 -10.18 10.44 -14.70
CA LYS A 93 -10.51 10.18 -13.29
C LYS A 93 -9.24 9.79 -12.54
N PRO A 94 -8.88 10.47 -11.45
CA PRO A 94 -7.55 10.33 -10.81
C PRO A 94 -7.13 8.89 -10.56
N ALA A 95 -7.96 8.08 -9.92
CA ALA A 95 -7.60 6.69 -9.62
C ALA A 95 -7.31 5.85 -10.89
N ALA A 96 -8.14 5.98 -11.93
CA ALA A 96 -7.98 5.24 -13.16
C ALA A 96 -6.77 5.74 -13.98
N ALA A 97 -6.58 7.06 -14.06
CA ALA A 97 -5.47 7.66 -14.79
C ALA A 97 -4.11 7.31 -14.16
N LEU A 98 -4.00 7.38 -12.82
CA LEU A 98 -2.79 7.00 -12.10
C LEU A 98 -2.48 5.50 -12.19
N ALA A 99 -3.49 4.64 -12.07
CA ALA A 99 -3.31 3.19 -12.24
C ALA A 99 -2.86 2.83 -13.67
N ALA A 100 -3.46 3.46 -14.68
CA ALA A 100 -3.09 3.27 -16.09
C ALA A 100 -1.66 3.77 -16.36
N TRP A 101 -1.27 4.92 -15.82
CA TRP A 101 0.09 5.44 -15.94
C TRP A 101 1.11 4.52 -15.32
N ALA A 102 0.89 4.11 -14.07
CA ALA A 102 1.79 3.19 -13.37
C ALA A 102 1.97 1.87 -14.12
N HIS A 103 0.90 1.35 -14.72
CA HIS A 103 0.96 0.14 -15.56
C HIS A 103 1.72 0.37 -16.86
N ALA A 104 1.35 1.42 -17.61
CA ALA A 104 1.94 1.71 -18.92
C ALA A 104 3.44 2.00 -18.83
N THR A 105 3.88 2.57 -17.72
CA THR A 105 5.29 2.89 -17.48
C THR A 105 6.05 1.80 -16.73
N ALA A 106 5.42 0.65 -16.47
CA ALA A 106 5.98 -0.47 -15.71
C ALA A 106 6.58 -0.03 -14.36
N ALA A 107 5.83 0.77 -13.60
CA ALA A 107 6.27 1.20 -12.28
C ALA A 107 6.37 0.02 -11.31
N ASP A 108 7.42 0.00 -10.50
CA ASP A 108 7.62 -1.00 -9.44
C ASP A 108 6.86 -0.64 -8.17
N LEU A 109 6.59 0.66 -7.97
CA LEU A 109 5.88 1.20 -6.83
C LEU A 109 5.12 2.47 -7.20
N LEU A 110 3.87 2.56 -6.75
CA LEU A 110 3.06 3.78 -6.77
C LEU A 110 2.87 4.27 -5.34
N VAL A 111 3.23 5.53 -5.08
CA VAL A 111 3.16 6.15 -3.74
C VAL A 111 2.14 7.26 -3.74
N LEU A 112 1.31 7.33 -2.70
CA LEU A 112 0.28 8.36 -2.56
C LEU A 112 0.00 8.68 -1.08
N GLY A 113 -0.50 9.89 -0.82
CA GLY A 113 -1.00 10.29 0.50
C GLY A 113 -2.36 9.66 0.82
N ALA A 114 -2.61 9.43 2.09
CA ALA A 114 -3.87 8.82 2.54
C ALA A 114 -5.08 9.76 2.41
N HIS A 115 -4.85 11.06 2.44
CA HIS A 115 -5.88 12.10 2.42
C HIS A 115 -5.64 13.06 1.26
N GLY A 116 -6.69 13.74 0.77
CA GLY A 116 -6.59 14.76 -0.26
C GLY A 116 -6.83 16.17 0.29
N GLU A 117 -7.07 17.14 -0.61
CA GLU A 117 -7.27 18.57 -0.28
C GLU A 117 -8.46 18.87 0.67
N HIS A 118 -9.35 17.92 0.94
CA HIS A 118 -10.53 18.12 1.79
C HIS A 118 -10.40 17.43 3.15
N PRO A 119 -9.88 18.13 4.17
CA PRO A 119 -9.54 17.55 5.48
C PRO A 119 -10.73 17.32 6.41
N LEU A 120 -11.97 17.32 5.93
CA LEU A 120 -13.15 17.23 6.81
C LEU A 120 -13.30 15.91 7.56
N PHE A 121 -12.47 14.89 7.25
CA PHE A 121 -12.48 13.60 7.94
C PHE A 121 -11.06 13.02 8.01
N ASP A 122 -10.24 13.52 8.92
CA ASP A 122 -8.87 13.02 9.20
C ASP A 122 -8.81 11.52 9.59
N LEU A 123 -9.96 10.87 9.72
CA LEU A 123 -10.07 9.47 10.14
C LEU A 123 -10.30 8.48 8.99
N PHE A 124 -10.59 8.95 7.75
CA PHE A 124 -10.93 8.05 6.66
C PHE A 124 -10.03 8.26 5.43
N VAL A 125 -9.53 7.17 4.90
CA VAL A 125 -8.78 7.14 3.63
C VAL A 125 -9.70 7.63 2.49
N GLY A 126 -9.19 8.52 1.63
CA GLY A 126 -9.98 9.14 0.57
C GLY A 126 -10.55 8.14 -0.45
N SER A 127 -11.68 8.50 -1.07
CA SER A 127 -12.34 7.64 -2.08
C SER A 127 -11.46 7.34 -3.29
N THR A 128 -10.62 8.29 -3.72
CA THR A 128 -9.63 8.09 -4.79
C THR A 128 -8.62 7.00 -4.42
N VAL A 129 -8.14 7.00 -3.18
CA VAL A 129 -7.20 5.98 -2.67
C VAL A 129 -7.86 4.61 -2.70
N HIS A 130 -9.08 4.46 -2.16
CA HIS A 130 -9.81 3.20 -2.20
C HIS A 130 -10.01 2.66 -3.62
N GLN A 131 -10.35 3.54 -4.57
CA GLN A 131 -10.50 3.16 -5.97
C GLN A 131 -9.14 2.76 -6.56
N LEU A 132 -8.08 3.51 -6.27
CA LEU A 132 -6.74 3.24 -6.79
C LEU A 132 -6.18 1.92 -6.25
N LEU A 133 -6.32 1.63 -4.95
CA LEU A 133 -5.94 0.35 -4.37
C LEU A 133 -6.61 -0.84 -5.06
N ARG A 134 -7.84 -0.66 -5.55
CA ARG A 134 -8.57 -1.70 -6.30
C ARG A 134 -8.18 -1.80 -7.77
N LEU A 135 -7.75 -0.71 -8.39
CA LEU A 135 -7.42 -0.63 -9.82
C LEU A 135 -5.94 -0.87 -10.11
N SER A 136 -5.04 -0.51 -9.18
CA SER A 136 -3.61 -0.53 -9.43
C SER A 136 -3.07 -1.94 -9.66
N PRO A 137 -2.43 -2.21 -10.79
CA PRO A 137 -1.76 -3.49 -11.04
C PRO A 137 -0.36 -3.57 -10.42
N VAL A 138 0.13 -2.47 -9.87
CA VAL A 138 1.45 -2.37 -9.23
C VAL A 138 1.31 -2.17 -7.73
N PRO A 139 2.33 -2.50 -6.92
CA PRO A 139 2.36 -2.22 -5.50
C PRO A 139 2.01 -0.76 -5.18
N VAL A 140 1.21 -0.54 -4.14
CA VAL A 140 0.77 0.79 -3.71
C VAL A 140 1.19 1.05 -2.27
N LEU A 141 2.00 2.09 -2.07
CA LEU A 141 2.35 2.60 -0.75
C LEU A 141 1.44 3.78 -0.40
N LEU A 142 0.68 3.61 0.66
CA LEU A 142 -0.17 4.63 1.25
C LEU A 142 0.56 5.27 2.42
N VAL A 143 0.98 6.52 2.25
CA VAL A 143 1.66 7.30 3.28
C VAL A 143 0.63 8.08 4.08
N LYS A 144 0.59 7.87 5.39
CA LYS A 144 -0.43 8.43 6.30
C LYS A 144 0.11 9.55 7.18
N ARG A 145 1.40 9.51 7.46
CA ARG A 145 2.06 10.46 8.35
C ARG A 145 3.51 10.67 7.95
N PRO A 146 4.14 11.79 8.37
CA PRO A 146 5.56 11.95 8.21
C PRO A 146 6.32 10.79 8.87
N GLN A 147 7.22 10.18 8.13
CA GLN A 147 8.09 9.10 8.60
C GLN A 147 9.54 9.59 8.63
N PRO A 148 10.43 8.92 9.39
CA PRO A 148 11.86 9.08 9.18
C PRO A 148 12.25 8.67 7.75
N GLU A 149 13.40 9.11 7.27
CA GLU A 149 13.88 8.86 5.90
C GLU A 149 13.81 7.39 5.46
N HIS A 150 13.90 6.45 6.40
CA HIS A 150 13.89 5.02 6.13
C HIS A 150 12.94 4.27 7.08
N TYR A 151 12.15 3.38 6.55
CA TYR A 151 11.41 2.41 7.37
C TYR A 151 12.40 1.43 8.01
N ARG A 152 12.48 1.45 9.33
CA ARG A 152 13.38 0.58 10.11
C ARG A 152 12.74 -0.74 10.49
N ARG A 153 11.45 -0.71 10.85
CA ARG A 153 10.68 -1.89 11.24
C ARG A 153 9.43 -2.00 10.39
N VAL A 154 9.27 -3.15 9.79
CA VAL A 154 8.18 -3.47 8.88
C VAL A 154 7.43 -4.68 9.42
N LEU A 155 6.12 -4.54 9.60
CA LEU A 155 5.23 -5.65 9.93
C LEU A 155 4.57 -6.16 8.66
N ILE A 156 4.73 -7.45 8.37
CA ILE A 156 4.15 -8.13 7.22
C ILE A 156 3.06 -9.06 7.72
N ALA A 157 1.80 -8.74 7.44
CA ALA A 157 0.69 -9.62 7.76
C ALA A 157 0.61 -10.76 6.74
N THR A 158 0.55 -12.00 7.22
CA THR A 158 0.51 -13.20 6.36
C THR A 158 -0.62 -14.15 6.75
N ASP A 159 -1.32 -14.63 5.73
CA ASP A 159 -2.25 -15.76 5.80
C ASP A 159 -1.65 -17.03 5.18
N PHE A 160 -0.34 -17.00 4.91
CA PHE A 160 0.40 -18.02 4.19
C PHE A 160 -0.07 -18.23 2.74
N SER A 161 -0.71 -17.27 2.16
CA SER A 161 -1.07 -17.29 0.74
C SER A 161 0.12 -16.95 -0.15
N PRO A 162 0.13 -17.36 -1.43
CA PRO A 162 1.16 -16.96 -2.38
C PRO A 162 1.32 -15.43 -2.49
N ALA A 163 0.23 -14.67 -2.39
CA ALA A 163 0.29 -13.20 -2.39
C ALA A 163 1.01 -12.64 -1.17
N ALA A 164 0.83 -13.23 0.02
CA ALA A 164 1.55 -12.84 1.21
C ALA A 164 3.05 -13.21 1.14
N GLU A 165 3.38 -14.34 0.52
CA GLU A 165 4.77 -14.75 0.25
C GLU A 165 5.45 -13.79 -0.72
N GLU A 166 4.80 -13.45 -1.84
CA GLU A 166 5.30 -12.48 -2.80
C GLU A 166 5.46 -11.09 -2.16
N ALA A 167 4.52 -10.68 -1.32
CA ALA A 167 4.60 -9.41 -0.60
C ALA A 167 5.82 -9.38 0.35
N ALA A 168 6.09 -10.47 1.07
CA ALA A 168 7.26 -10.59 1.93
C ALA A 168 8.57 -10.52 1.13
N ALA A 169 8.66 -11.20 -0.01
CA ALA A 169 9.82 -11.16 -0.87
C ALA A 169 10.06 -9.75 -1.47
N LYS A 170 9.03 -9.11 -2.00
CA LYS A 170 9.13 -7.79 -2.62
C LYS A 170 9.51 -6.69 -1.63
N VAL A 171 8.97 -6.73 -0.41
CA VAL A 171 9.33 -5.72 0.59
C VAL A 171 10.78 -5.84 1.03
N ALA A 172 11.35 -7.06 1.06
CA ALA A 172 12.75 -7.24 1.37
C ALA A 172 13.69 -6.65 0.31
N GLU A 173 13.26 -6.63 -0.95
CA GLU A 173 13.97 -5.97 -2.04
C GLU A 173 13.80 -4.44 -1.99
N LEU A 174 12.58 -3.98 -1.70
CA LEU A 174 12.25 -2.56 -1.64
C LEU A 174 12.93 -1.85 -0.47
N LEU A 175 13.06 -2.53 0.67
CA LEU A 175 13.60 -2.00 1.93
C LEU A 175 14.75 -2.89 2.45
N PRO A 176 15.94 -2.81 1.82
CA PRO A 176 17.04 -3.75 2.09
C PRO A 176 17.58 -3.68 3.52
N GLU A 177 17.44 -2.55 4.21
CA GLU A 177 17.97 -2.34 5.56
C GLU A 177 16.92 -2.51 6.67
N ALA A 178 15.65 -2.73 6.32
CA ALA A 178 14.58 -2.85 7.31
C ALA A 178 14.60 -4.20 8.05
N GLU A 179 14.24 -4.18 9.33
CA GLU A 179 13.87 -5.39 10.09
C GLU A 179 12.48 -5.85 9.66
N LEU A 180 12.35 -7.11 9.23
CA LEU A 180 11.13 -7.67 8.68
C LEU A 180 10.47 -8.62 9.68
N HIS A 181 9.30 -8.26 10.17
CA HIS A 181 8.50 -9.05 11.10
C HIS A 181 7.30 -9.64 10.37
N LEU A 182 7.24 -10.96 10.23
CA LEU A 182 6.08 -11.68 9.71
C LEU A 182 5.12 -11.98 10.86
N LEU A 183 3.86 -11.61 10.71
CA LEU A 183 2.82 -11.91 11.68
C LEU A 183 1.69 -12.72 11.03
N HIS A 184 1.47 -13.92 11.54
CA HIS A 184 0.26 -14.68 11.29
C HIS A 184 -0.64 -14.65 12.52
N VAL A 185 -1.89 -14.24 12.32
CA VAL A 185 -2.92 -14.30 13.36
C VAL A 185 -3.89 -15.41 13.00
N PHE A 186 -4.00 -16.40 13.88
CA PHE A 186 -4.91 -17.51 13.67
C PHE A 186 -6.13 -17.40 14.58
N GLU A 187 -7.28 -17.64 13.99
CA GLU A 187 -8.54 -17.81 14.73
C GLU A 187 -8.75 -19.30 15.00
N ILE A 188 -9.25 -19.61 16.18
CA ILE A 188 -9.66 -20.98 16.50
C ILE A 188 -11.08 -21.13 15.98
N PRO A 189 -11.28 -21.94 14.92
CA PRO A 189 -12.61 -22.16 14.40
C PRO A 189 -13.53 -22.70 15.50
N HIS A 190 -14.71 -22.12 15.61
CA HIS A 190 -15.76 -22.58 16.54
C HIS A 190 -15.39 -22.54 18.05
N GLU A 191 -14.36 -21.78 18.47
CA GLU A 191 -13.97 -21.70 19.88
C GLU A 191 -15.15 -21.36 20.81
N ARG A 192 -15.99 -20.38 20.42
CA ARG A 192 -17.23 -20.06 21.16
C ARG A 192 -18.20 -21.24 21.21
N GLN A 193 -18.32 -21.99 20.13
CA GLN A 193 -19.22 -23.15 20.07
C GLN A 193 -18.75 -24.29 20.98
N LEU A 194 -17.42 -24.48 21.08
CA LEU A 194 -16.84 -25.45 22.02
C LEU A 194 -17.17 -25.09 23.46
N TYR A 195 -17.08 -23.82 23.85
CA TYR A 195 -17.51 -23.35 25.17
C TYR A 195 -19.02 -23.53 25.40
N TYR A 196 -19.86 -23.21 24.40
CA TYR A 196 -21.32 -23.42 24.52
C TYR A 196 -21.70 -24.90 24.54
N ALA A 197 -20.92 -25.77 23.93
CA ALA A 197 -21.13 -27.22 23.95
C ALA A 197 -20.68 -27.85 25.28
N GLY A 198 -20.19 -27.08 26.24
CA GLY A 198 -19.74 -27.56 27.54
C GLY A 198 -18.39 -28.31 27.49
N CYS A 199 -17.58 -28.09 26.44
CA CYS A 199 -16.25 -28.65 26.40
C CYS A 199 -15.39 -28.12 27.57
N GLU A 200 -14.62 -29.02 28.17
CA GLU A 200 -13.71 -28.65 29.25
C GLU A 200 -12.64 -27.65 28.75
N ALA A 201 -12.24 -26.73 29.59
CA ALA A 201 -11.25 -25.71 29.26
C ALA A 201 -9.93 -26.31 28.77
N GLU A 202 -9.53 -27.46 29.31
CA GLU A 202 -8.34 -28.21 28.92
C GLU A 202 -8.40 -28.69 27.46
N THR A 203 -9.58 -29.16 27.01
CA THR A 203 -9.81 -29.57 25.62
C THR A 203 -9.68 -28.38 24.65
N VAL A 204 -10.23 -27.24 25.02
CA VAL A 204 -10.15 -26.01 24.21
C VAL A 204 -8.70 -25.53 24.12
N GLU A 205 -7.96 -25.56 25.25
CA GLU A 205 -6.55 -25.16 25.28
C GLU A 205 -5.66 -26.13 24.47
N HIS A 206 -5.93 -27.42 24.56
CA HIS A 206 -5.22 -28.42 23.72
C HIS A 206 -5.46 -28.15 22.22
N TYR A 207 -6.70 -27.87 21.82
CA TYR A 207 -7.02 -27.54 20.42
C TYR A 207 -6.33 -26.24 19.96
N ARG A 208 -6.25 -25.23 20.85
CA ARG A 208 -5.50 -23.98 20.62
C ARG A 208 -4.01 -24.26 20.40
N ALA A 209 -3.39 -25.07 21.26
CA ALA A 209 -2.00 -25.43 21.16
C ALA A 209 -1.65 -26.16 19.85
N LEU A 210 -2.54 -27.05 19.38
CA LEU A 210 -2.36 -27.71 18.08
C LEU A 210 -2.42 -26.72 16.91
N GLY A 211 -3.36 -25.77 16.93
CA GLY A 211 -3.47 -24.72 15.93
C GLY A 211 -2.22 -23.83 15.88
N GLU A 212 -1.74 -23.42 17.06
CA GLU A 212 -0.52 -22.64 17.18
C GLU A 212 0.71 -23.39 16.65
N GLN A 213 0.86 -24.66 17.01
CA GLN A 213 1.97 -25.48 16.53
C GLN A 213 1.95 -25.62 15.00
N ALA A 214 0.78 -25.87 14.40
CA ALA A 214 0.63 -25.94 12.96
C ALA A 214 0.98 -24.62 12.27
N ALA A 215 0.51 -23.49 12.82
CA ALA A 215 0.82 -22.18 12.30
C ALA A 215 2.33 -21.83 12.41
N ARG A 216 2.98 -22.18 13.53
CA ARG A 216 4.43 -22.04 13.71
C ARG A 216 5.24 -22.83 12.69
N GLN A 217 4.83 -24.06 12.40
CA GLN A 217 5.48 -24.88 11.37
C GLN A 217 5.31 -24.29 9.96
N ARG A 218 4.13 -23.73 9.65
CA ARG A 218 3.91 -23.02 8.38
C ARG A 218 4.78 -21.77 8.29
N MET A 219 4.88 -20.99 9.37
CA MET A 219 5.73 -19.80 9.44
C MET A 219 7.20 -20.13 9.20
N GLN A 220 7.72 -21.19 9.80
CA GLN A 220 9.08 -21.64 9.58
C GLN A 220 9.35 -22.04 8.13
N ARG A 221 8.39 -22.76 7.50
CA ARG A 221 8.48 -23.13 6.08
C ARG A 221 8.44 -21.92 5.17
N LEU A 222 7.54 -20.97 5.46
CA LEU A 222 7.47 -19.71 4.73
C LEU A 222 8.81 -18.98 4.78
N ILE A 223 9.35 -18.73 5.97
CA ILE A 223 10.63 -18.02 6.14
C ILE A 223 11.77 -18.75 5.42
N ALA A 224 11.82 -20.07 5.50
CA ALA A 224 12.86 -20.86 4.84
C ALA A 224 12.81 -20.76 3.31
N GLY A 225 11.63 -20.51 2.72
CA GLY A 225 11.44 -20.32 1.29
C GLY A 225 11.70 -18.88 0.80
N LEU A 226 11.78 -17.91 1.70
CA LEU A 226 11.96 -16.51 1.33
C LEU A 226 13.43 -16.19 1.00
N PRO A 227 13.69 -15.18 0.13
CA PRO A 227 15.02 -14.63 -0.06
C PRO A 227 15.59 -14.09 1.26
N GLN A 228 16.84 -14.38 1.57
CA GLN A 228 17.52 -13.94 2.79
C GLN A 228 16.76 -14.27 4.10
N PRO A 229 16.50 -15.55 4.42
CA PRO A 229 15.64 -15.96 5.53
C PRO A 229 16.02 -15.34 6.88
N ALA A 230 17.31 -15.09 7.11
CA ALA A 230 17.83 -14.51 8.35
C ALA A 230 17.32 -13.08 8.66
N ARG A 231 16.75 -12.37 7.67
CA ARG A 231 16.16 -11.04 7.85
C ARG A 231 14.78 -11.07 8.47
N TYR A 232 14.10 -12.23 8.47
CA TYR A 232 12.71 -12.32 8.89
C TYR A 232 12.60 -12.89 10.31
N ARG A 233 11.72 -12.24 11.10
CA ARG A 233 11.28 -12.73 12.41
C ARG A 233 9.82 -13.13 12.32
N GLY A 234 9.52 -14.41 12.58
CA GLY A 234 8.16 -14.94 12.51
C GLY A 234 7.43 -14.88 13.85
N HIS A 235 6.20 -14.37 13.84
CA HIS A 235 5.30 -14.29 14.97
C HIS A 235 3.98 -14.98 14.64
N VAL A 236 3.44 -15.74 15.60
CA VAL A 236 2.14 -16.39 15.48
C VAL A 236 1.35 -16.04 16.72
N GLU A 237 0.17 -15.46 16.54
CA GLU A 237 -0.69 -15.00 17.63
C GLU A 237 -2.13 -15.50 17.46
N PRO A 238 -2.81 -15.92 18.53
CA PRO A 238 -4.23 -16.23 18.49
C PRO A 238 -5.08 -14.96 18.54
N GLY A 239 -6.21 -14.93 17.85
CA GLY A 239 -7.24 -13.90 18.00
C GLY A 239 -7.72 -13.32 16.69
N TYR A 240 -8.45 -12.19 16.77
CA TYR A 240 -9.02 -11.50 15.63
C TYR A 240 -7.94 -10.69 14.88
N PRO A 241 -7.67 -11.01 13.59
CA PRO A 241 -6.51 -10.49 12.87
C PRO A 241 -6.37 -8.96 12.86
N PRO A 242 -7.41 -8.14 12.55
CA PRO A 242 -7.25 -6.69 12.53
C PRO A 242 -6.81 -6.09 13.87
N GLN A 243 -7.33 -6.62 14.98
CA GLN A 243 -6.97 -6.13 16.31
C GLN A 243 -5.54 -6.51 16.68
N ARG A 244 -5.14 -7.76 16.43
CA ARG A 244 -3.80 -8.26 16.75
C ARG A 244 -2.74 -7.55 15.93
N ILE A 245 -2.99 -7.34 14.63
CA ILE A 245 -2.07 -6.61 13.75
C ILE A 245 -1.90 -5.17 14.24
N LYS A 246 -2.99 -4.44 14.56
CA LYS A 246 -2.89 -3.06 15.08
C LYS A 246 -2.15 -3.00 16.42
N ARG A 247 -2.42 -3.94 17.30
CA ARG A 247 -1.71 -4.03 18.59
C ARG A 247 -0.22 -4.27 18.38
N ARG A 248 0.14 -5.20 17.51
CA ARG A 248 1.54 -5.54 17.21
C ARG A 248 2.28 -4.38 16.56
N LEU A 249 1.65 -3.64 15.64
CA LEU A 249 2.20 -2.41 15.06
C LEU A 249 2.60 -1.41 16.15
N ALA A 250 1.75 -1.23 17.18
CA ALA A 250 2.01 -0.30 18.24
C ALA A 250 3.10 -0.82 19.22
N GLU A 251 3.09 -2.10 19.56
CA GLU A 251 4.05 -2.73 20.47
C GLU A 251 5.47 -2.75 19.87
N ASP A 252 5.61 -3.10 18.60
CA ASP A 252 6.89 -3.15 17.92
C ASP A 252 7.36 -1.77 17.43
N GLY A 253 6.50 -0.77 17.44
CA GLY A 253 6.76 0.54 16.83
C GLY A 253 7.04 0.43 15.33
N ALA A 254 6.35 -0.49 14.64
CA ALA A 254 6.51 -0.67 13.21
C ALA A 254 5.93 0.52 12.43
N GLU A 255 6.71 1.05 11.52
CA GLU A 255 6.39 2.26 10.75
C GLU A 255 5.58 1.92 9.49
N LEU A 256 5.74 0.70 8.98
CA LEU A 256 5.08 0.21 7.77
C LEU A 256 4.39 -1.14 8.02
N LEU A 257 3.13 -1.22 7.60
CA LEU A 257 2.38 -2.47 7.47
C LEU A 257 2.37 -2.92 6.02
N VAL A 258 2.72 -4.18 5.78
CA VAL A 258 2.65 -4.81 4.45
C VAL A 258 1.55 -5.85 4.43
N VAL A 259 0.72 -5.80 3.40
CA VAL A 259 -0.39 -6.73 3.19
C VAL A 259 -0.37 -7.23 1.75
N GLY A 260 -0.39 -8.54 1.58
CA GLY A 260 -0.63 -9.18 0.30
C GLY A 260 -2.12 -9.15 -0.06
N ALA A 261 -2.43 -8.98 -1.33
CA ALA A 261 -3.80 -9.02 -1.82
C ALA A 261 -3.88 -9.84 -3.12
N HIS A 262 -4.99 -10.57 -3.29
CA HIS A 262 -5.19 -11.44 -4.45
C HIS A 262 -5.93 -10.74 -5.58
N ARG A 263 -5.49 -10.95 -6.81
CA ARG A 263 -6.24 -10.66 -8.04
C ARG A 263 -6.62 -11.98 -8.71
N ARG A 264 -7.86 -12.09 -9.14
CA ARG A 264 -8.32 -13.25 -9.92
C ARG A 264 -7.89 -13.16 -11.39
N SER A 265 -7.76 -11.95 -11.92
CA SER A 265 -7.23 -11.71 -13.27
C SER A 265 -6.63 -10.29 -13.39
N PRO A 266 -5.77 -10.02 -14.40
CA PRO A 266 -5.20 -8.69 -14.64
C PRO A 266 -6.24 -7.61 -14.92
N LEU A 267 -7.41 -7.98 -15.42
CA LEU A 267 -8.51 -7.08 -15.81
C LEU A 267 -9.57 -6.90 -14.72
N GLU A 268 -9.52 -7.70 -13.67
CA GLU A 268 -10.47 -7.59 -12.55
C GLU A 268 -9.97 -6.61 -11.49
N THR A 269 -10.91 -5.89 -10.91
CA THR A 269 -10.64 -5.05 -9.73
C THR A 269 -10.18 -5.92 -8.57
N LEU A 270 -9.13 -5.49 -7.88
CA LEU A 270 -8.61 -6.17 -6.70
C LEU A 270 -9.73 -6.34 -5.65
N LEU A 271 -9.95 -7.55 -5.21
CA LEU A 271 -10.77 -7.81 -4.04
C LEU A 271 -9.87 -7.66 -2.80
N LEU A 272 -9.98 -6.49 -2.15
CA LEU A 272 -9.38 -6.32 -0.83
C LEU A 272 -10.04 -7.30 0.13
N GLY A 273 -9.28 -8.23 0.70
CA GLY A 273 -9.77 -9.09 1.76
C GLY A 273 -10.29 -8.26 2.95
N SER A 274 -11.18 -8.84 3.75
CA SER A 274 -11.78 -8.13 4.91
C SER A 274 -10.74 -7.54 5.86
N VAL A 275 -9.65 -8.24 6.11
CA VAL A 275 -8.54 -7.77 6.96
C VAL A 275 -7.82 -6.56 6.31
N ALA A 276 -7.46 -6.65 5.03
CA ALA A 276 -6.81 -5.57 4.31
C ALA A 276 -7.69 -4.31 4.26
N ALA A 277 -8.98 -4.47 3.92
CA ALA A 277 -9.92 -3.35 3.87
C ALA A 277 -10.08 -2.64 5.22
N HIS A 278 -10.08 -3.40 6.32
CA HIS A 278 -10.12 -2.86 7.67
C HIS A 278 -8.85 -2.08 8.03
N LEU A 279 -7.68 -2.66 7.72
CA LEU A 279 -6.38 -2.08 8.05
C LEU A 279 -6.05 -0.84 7.20
N VAL A 280 -6.52 -0.74 5.96
CA VAL A 280 -6.40 0.47 5.13
C VAL A 280 -6.93 1.69 5.88
N ASN A 281 -8.09 1.57 6.53
CA ASN A 281 -8.70 2.69 7.25
C ASN A 281 -8.15 2.89 8.66
N GLU A 282 -7.87 1.81 9.39
CA GLU A 282 -7.64 1.87 10.83
C GLU A 282 -6.18 1.75 11.27
N ALA A 283 -5.27 1.27 10.43
CA ALA A 283 -3.86 1.23 10.80
C ALA A 283 -3.29 2.65 10.87
N ALA A 284 -2.61 2.97 11.96
CA ALA A 284 -1.95 4.26 12.14
C ALA A 284 -0.61 4.36 11.40
N SER A 285 0.01 3.22 11.05
CA SER A 285 1.23 3.14 10.25
C SER A 285 0.94 3.37 8.77
N ASP A 286 1.97 3.65 8.00
CA ASP A 286 1.90 3.57 6.55
C ASP A 286 1.55 2.15 6.11
N LEU A 287 0.99 2.00 4.90
CA LEU A 287 0.52 0.71 4.42
C LEU A 287 1.01 0.45 2.99
N LEU A 288 1.70 -0.65 2.79
CA LEU A 288 2.09 -1.17 1.48
C LEU A 288 1.18 -2.33 1.09
N LEU A 289 0.39 -2.14 0.05
CA LEU A 289 -0.43 -3.18 -0.55
C LEU A 289 0.29 -3.74 -1.77
N ILE A 290 0.53 -5.05 -1.76
CA ILE A 290 1.14 -5.76 -2.88
C ILE A 290 0.11 -6.72 -3.45
N SER A 291 -0.29 -6.48 -4.71
CA SER A 291 -1.20 -7.35 -5.43
C SER A 291 -0.42 -8.42 -6.18
N SER A 292 -0.76 -9.69 -5.95
CA SER A 292 -0.26 -10.82 -6.73
C SER A 292 -1.29 -11.27 -7.76
N LEU A 293 -0.81 -11.65 -8.96
CA LEU A 293 -1.55 -12.42 -9.95
C LEU A 293 -1.39 -13.92 -9.62
N ALA A 294 -1.70 -14.34 -8.42
CA ALA A 294 -1.62 -15.75 -8.09
C ALA A 294 -2.73 -16.52 -8.82
N ASP A 295 -2.35 -17.63 -9.43
CA ASP A 295 -3.30 -18.63 -9.96
C ASP A 295 -4.34 -18.95 -8.90
N ALA A 296 -5.61 -18.95 -9.31
CA ALA A 296 -6.71 -19.32 -8.42
C ALA A 296 -6.39 -20.71 -7.84
N PRO A 297 -6.54 -20.93 -6.52
CA PRO A 297 -6.40 -22.28 -6.00
C PRO A 297 -7.42 -23.17 -6.69
N ASP A 298 -6.95 -24.28 -7.25
CA ASP A 298 -7.81 -25.37 -7.71
C ASP A 298 -8.78 -25.71 -6.56
N ARG A 299 -10.08 -25.68 -6.87
CA ARG A 299 -11.17 -26.00 -5.94
C ARG A 299 -11.27 -27.50 -5.71
#